data_38b217a6043199475fe051c0c70cc0ed
#
_entry.id   38b217a6043199475fe051c0c70cc0ed
#
_cell.length_a   1.000
_cell.length_b   1.000
_cell.length_c   1.000
_cell.angle_alpha   90.00
_cell.angle_beta   90.00
_cell.angle_gamma   90.00
#
_symmetry.space_group_name_H-M   'P 1'
#
loop_
_entity.id
_entity.type
_entity.pdbx_description
1 polymer ?
#
loop_
_entity_poly.entity_id
_entity_poly.type
_entity_poly.pdbx_seq_one_letter_code
_entity_poly.pdbx_strand_id
1 'polypeptide(L)'
;YEKKIPLVIYGENPAEYGSAIEENLLPTKDASYYSSEFQLDDIYLGGVCAKEIIQDNNLKYSELDAYLPADPYKLKKNKTEVHYLGYYINWHPQEMYYFSVEKTKFEPMPFRVEGSYSKYSSMDDKLDWLHWYTYYIKFGMGRATQDSSQEIRNGDITRDEGVCLVKRFDGEFPYEFLNDCCKYMEISKETFLEAIESFRTPHLWEKRNGKWKLSSSVWSKRR
;
A
#
# COMPACT_ATOMS: atom_id res chain seq x y z
N TYR A 1 -3.96 -14.80 22.21
CA TYR A 1 -3.73 -15.83 23.24
C TYR A 1 -4.84 -15.85 24.30
N GLU A 2 -5.38 -14.70 24.69
CA GLU A 2 -6.47 -14.60 25.71
C GLU A 2 -7.72 -15.39 25.32
N LYS A 3 -8.07 -15.36 24.05
CA LYS A 3 -9.20 -16.11 23.48
C LYS A 3 -8.84 -17.54 23.09
N LYS A 4 -7.59 -17.98 23.34
CA LYS A 4 -7.06 -19.30 22.96
C LYS A 4 -7.21 -19.60 21.46
N ILE A 5 -7.01 -18.60 20.63
CA ILE A 5 -7.04 -18.73 19.17
C ILE A 5 -5.65 -19.19 18.72
N PRO A 6 -5.50 -20.39 18.14
CA PRO A 6 -4.20 -20.89 17.74
C PRO A 6 -3.73 -20.34 16.39
N LEU A 7 -4.63 -19.89 15.52
CA LEU A 7 -4.32 -19.44 14.17
C LEU A 7 -4.95 -18.08 13.89
N VAL A 8 -4.12 -17.15 13.45
CA VAL A 8 -4.52 -15.82 12.95
C VAL A 8 -4.12 -15.72 11.49
N ILE A 9 -5.04 -15.34 10.62
CA ILE A 9 -4.78 -15.16 9.17
C ILE A 9 -4.76 -13.67 8.84
N TYR A 10 -3.67 -13.22 8.22
CA TYR A 10 -3.56 -11.89 7.63
C TYR A 10 -3.91 -11.94 6.14
N GLY A 11 -4.73 -10.98 5.69
CA GLY A 11 -5.06 -10.79 4.28
C GLY A 11 -3.89 -10.23 3.46
N GLU A 12 -2.99 -9.51 4.11
CA GLU A 12 -1.79 -8.92 3.55
C GLU A 12 -0.72 -9.98 3.23
N ASN A 13 0.36 -9.53 2.61
CA ASN A 13 1.55 -10.36 2.40
C ASN A 13 2.82 -9.63 2.91
N PRO A 14 3.92 -10.35 3.18
CA PRO A 14 5.13 -9.74 3.72
C PRO A 14 5.74 -8.66 2.83
N ALA A 15 5.60 -8.78 1.51
CA ALA A 15 6.17 -7.84 0.55
C ALA A 15 5.59 -6.42 0.68
N GLU A 16 4.37 -6.27 1.19
CA GLU A 16 3.74 -4.97 1.43
C GLU A 16 4.45 -4.17 2.52
N TYR A 17 5.14 -4.85 3.42
CA TYR A 17 5.89 -4.25 4.52
C TYR A 17 7.39 -4.08 4.22
N GLY A 18 7.84 -4.39 2.98
CA GLY A 18 9.24 -4.29 2.59
C GLY A 18 10.15 -5.35 3.22
N SER A 19 9.60 -6.51 3.56
CA SER A 19 10.34 -7.64 4.12
C SER A 19 11.40 -8.18 3.17
N ALA A 20 12.41 -8.88 3.73
CA ALA A 20 13.41 -9.61 2.95
C ALA A 20 12.75 -10.69 2.07
N ILE A 21 13.38 -11.01 0.92
CA ILE A 21 12.84 -11.98 -0.04
C ILE A 21 12.60 -13.34 0.62
N GLU A 22 13.48 -13.75 1.51
CA GLU A 22 13.40 -15.02 2.24
C GLU A 22 12.13 -15.10 3.11
N GLU A 23 11.73 -14.00 3.73
CA GLU A 23 10.51 -13.93 4.55
C GLU A 23 9.25 -14.07 3.71
N ASN A 24 9.28 -13.62 2.45
CA ASN A 24 8.14 -13.74 1.54
C ASN A 24 7.86 -15.19 1.10
N LEU A 25 8.81 -16.10 1.34
CA LEU A 25 8.67 -17.52 1.03
C LEU A 25 8.10 -18.34 2.20
N LEU A 26 7.86 -17.71 3.36
CA LEU A 26 7.34 -18.38 4.55
C LEU A 26 5.82 -18.15 4.69
N PRO A 27 5.08 -19.17 5.12
CA PRO A 27 3.64 -19.01 5.39
C PRO A 27 3.36 -18.17 6.62
N THR A 28 4.30 -18.13 7.56
CA THR A 28 4.14 -17.54 8.89
C THR A 28 4.80 -16.18 8.99
N LYS A 29 4.13 -15.24 9.68
CA LYS A 29 4.74 -14.00 10.13
C LYS A 29 5.61 -14.26 11.33
N ASP A 30 6.87 -13.80 11.30
CA ASP A 30 7.77 -13.95 12.45
C ASP A 30 7.20 -13.25 13.69
N ALA A 31 7.27 -13.90 14.84
CA ALA A 31 6.67 -13.40 16.07
C ALA A 31 7.29 -12.08 16.56
N SER A 32 8.53 -11.76 16.17
CA SER A 32 9.19 -10.50 16.51
C SER A 32 8.47 -9.26 15.95
N TYR A 33 7.64 -9.40 14.91
CA TYR A 33 6.86 -8.30 14.36
C TYR A 33 5.67 -7.88 15.24
N TYR A 34 5.20 -8.74 16.14
CA TYR A 34 4.02 -8.46 16.96
C TYR A 34 4.15 -8.86 18.42
N SER A 35 5.29 -9.39 18.82
CA SER A 35 5.55 -9.78 20.21
C SER A 35 6.99 -9.46 20.61
N SER A 36 7.17 -9.01 21.83
CA SER A 36 8.49 -8.82 22.44
C SER A 36 8.36 -8.78 23.95
N GLU A 37 9.46 -9.09 24.65
CA GLU A 37 9.62 -8.66 26.04
C GLU A 37 10.00 -7.19 26.02
N PHE A 38 9.33 -6.37 26.82
CA PHE A 38 9.56 -4.93 26.85
C PHE A 38 9.33 -4.35 28.25
N GLN A 39 9.92 -3.17 28.48
CA GLN A 39 9.53 -2.26 29.55
C GLN A 39 8.74 -1.10 28.94
N LEU A 40 7.85 -0.48 29.70
CA LEU A 40 7.06 0.66 29.20
C LEU A 40 7.94 1.85 28.76
N ASP A 41 9.14 1.96 29.33
CA ASP A 41 10.12 2.98 28.95
C ASP A 41 10.73 2.76 27.54
N ASP A 42 10.64 1.53 27.02
CA ASP A 42 11.16 1.16 25.69
C ASP A 42 10.13 1.33 24.57
N ILE A 43 8.86 1.54 24.90
CA ILE A 43 7.76 1.64 23.93
C ILE A 43 7.39 3.10 23.68
N TYR A 44 7.38 3.47 22.41
CA TYR A 44 6.96 4.80 21.95
C TYR A 44 5.72 4.68 21.06
N LEU A 45 4.66 5.38 21.43
CA LEU A 45 3.41 5.45 20.69
C LEU A 45 3.22 6.88 20.16
N GLY A 46 3.22 7.05 18.85
CA GLY A 46 3.14 8.38 18.25
C GLY A 46 4.30 9.31 18.64
N GLY A 47 5.49 8.76 18.98
CA GLY A 47 6.66 9.52 19.41
C GLY A 47 6.70 9.84 20.90
N VAL A 48 5.71 9.42 21.70
CA VAL A 48 5.65 9.62 23.15
C VAL A 48 5.87 8.28 23.86
N CYS A 49 6.66 8.29 24.93
CA CYS A 49 6.91 7.10 25.74
C CYS A 49 5.61 6.57 26.36
N ALA A 50 5.35 5.28 26.26
CA ALA A 50 4.12 4.65 26.76
C ALA A 50 3.92 4.87 28.27
N LYS A 51 4.99 4.92 29.05
CA LYS A 51 4.94 5.24 30.47
C LYS A 51 4.48 6.67 30.73
N GLU A 52 4.97 7.66 29.98
CA GLU A 52 4.55 9.05 30.05
C GLU A 52 3.07 9.18 29.67
N ILE A 53 2.62 8.50 28.60
CA ILE A 53 1.21 8.50 28.20
C ILE A 53 0.31 8.03 29.35
N ILE A 54 0.69 6.95 30.04
CA ILE A 54 -0.06 6.43 31.20
C ILE A 54 -0.08 7.44 32.34
N GLN A 55 1.06 8.03 32.68
CA GLN A 55 1.18 8.95 33.79
C GLN A 55 0.45 10.27 33.56
N ASP A 56 0.69 10.90 32.42
CA ASP A 56 0.17 12.23 32.10
C ASP A 56 -1.35 12.23 31.88
N ASN A 57 -1.90 11.11 31.39
CA ASN A 57 -3.33 10.97 31.14
C ASN A 57 -4.06 10.14 32.22
N ASN A 58 -3.36 9.74 33.27
CA ASN A 58 -3.91 8.90 34.36
C ASN A 58 -4.62 7.63 33.85
N LEU A 59 -4.03 6.99 32.84
CA LEU A 59 -4.56 5.77 32.21
C LEU A 59 -4.16 4.53 33.01
N LYS A 60 -4.96 3.47 32.88
CA LYS A 60 -4.56 2.14 33.35
C LYS A 60 -3.73 1.45 32.25
N TYR A 61 -2.81 0.60 32.64
CA TYR A 61 -2.03 -0.24 31.71
C TYR A 61 -2.92 -0.95 30.68
N SER A 62 -4.06 -1.51 31.13
CA SER A 62 -5.01 -2.22 30.28
C SER A 62 -5.65 -1.35 29.18
N GLU A 63 -5.59 -0.02 29.29
CA GLU A 63 -6.11 0.88 28.26
C GLU A 63 -5.13 1.06 27.10
N LEU A 64 -3.85 0.75 27.32
CA LEU A 64 -2.82 0.71 26.26
C LEU A 64 -2.55 -0.70 25.73
N ASP A 65 -3.13 -1.76 26.30
CA ASP A 65 -2.80 -3.15 26.01
C ASP A 65 -2.93 -3.50 24.50
N ALA A 66 -3.89 -2.89 23.82
CA ALA A 66 -4.09 -3.06 22.37
C ALA A 66 -2.95 -2.51 21.50
N TYR A 67 -2.13 -1.62 22.03
CA TYR A 67 -1.02 -0.96 21.34
C TYR A 67 0.34 -1.49 21.73
N LEU A 68 0.39 -2.37 22.73
CA LEU A 68 1.62 -2.96 23.23
C LEU A 68 1.92 -4.28 22.54
N PRO A 69 3.20 -4.65 22.41
CA PRO A 69 3.57 -5.97 21.88
C PRO A 69 2.95 -7.09 22.72
N ALA A 70 2.58 -8.17 22.04
CA ALA A 70 2.08 -9.36 22.72
C ALA A 70 3.21 -10.04 23.54
N ASP A 71 2.84 -10.71 24.61
CA ASP A 71 3.75 -11.50 25.43
C ASP A 71 4.18 -12.77 24.68
N PRO A 72 5.47 -12.93 24.32
CA PRO A 72 5.95 -14.06 23.52
C PRO A 72 5.80 -15.40 24.23
N TYR A 73 5.89 -15.42 25.55
CA TYR A 73 5.71 -16.64 26.33
C TYR A 73 4.26 -17.14 26.27
N LYS A 74 3.30 -16.22 26.40
CA LYS A 74 1.88 -16.57 26.32
C LYS A 74 1.49 -17.05 24.92
N LEU A 75 2.03 -16.41 23.86
CA LEU A 75 1.81 -16.84 22.48
C LEU A 75 2.36 -18.24 22.24
N LYS A 76 3.60 -18.50 22.68
CA LYS A 76 4.24 -19.82 22.57
C LYS A 76 3.47 -20.89 23.34
N LYS A 77 3.02 -20.60 24.57
CA LYS A 77 2.22 -21.50 25.38
C LYS A 77 0.89 -21.85 24.72
N ASN A 78 0.24 -20.90 24.09
CA ASN A 78 -1.02 -21.09 23.35
C ASN A 78 -0.81 -21.68 21.95
N LYS A 79 0.44 -21.79 21.49
CA LYS A 79 0.79 -22.19 20.11
C LYS A 79 0.08 -21.32 19.07
N THR A 80 -0.02 -20.01 19.34
CA THR A 80 -0.61 -19.05 18.40
C THR A 80 0.38 -18.79 17.29
N GLU A 81 -0.07 -18.99 16.04
CA GLU A 81 0.67 -18.69 14.82
C GLU A 81 -0.07 -17.65 14.02
N VAL A 82 0.67 -16.78 13.34
CA VAL A 82 0.14 -15.81 12.40
C VAL A 82 0.60 -16.18 11.00
N HIS A 83 -0.35 -16.35 10.10
CA HIS A 83 -0.11 -16.76 8.72
C HIS A 83 -0.58 -15.72 7.73
N TYR A 84 0.05 -15.68 6.57
CA TYR A 84 -0.35 -14.84 5.45
C TYR A 84 -1.26 -15.63 4.50
N LEU A 85 -2.46 -15.10 4.24
CA LEU A 85 -3.42 -15.74 3.34
C LEU A 85 -2.85 -15.90 1.93
N GLY A 86 -2.12 -14.90 1.46
CA GLY A 86 -1.51 -14.88 0.13
C GLY A 86 -0.45 -15.98 -0.13
N TYR A 87 0.00 -16.68 0.93
CA TYR A 87 0.84 -17.87 0.78
C TYR A 87 0.03 -19.10 0.30
N TYR A 88 -1.22 -19.19 0.72
CA TYR A 88 -2.09 -20.35 0.45
C TYR A 88 -2.98 -20.15 -0.77
N ILE A 89 -3.31 -18.90 -1.09
CA ILE A 89 -4.22 -18.52 -2.17
C ILE A 89 -3.49 -17.54 -3.09
N ASN A 90 -3.48 -17.84 -4.39
CA ASN A 90 -2.95 -16.89 -5.36
C ASN A 90 -3.80 -15.61 -5.36
N TRP A 91 -3.11 -14.48 -5.24
CA TRP A 91 -3.76 -13.19 -5.38
C TRP A 91 -4.04 -12.90 -6.85
N HIS A 92 -5.32 -12.92 -7.21
CA HIS A 92 -5.79 -12.67 -8.57
C HIS A 92 -6.89 -11.59 -8.53
N PRO A 93 -6.54 -10.30 -8.69
CA PRO A 93 -7.46 -9.18 -8.49
C PRO A 93 -8.75 -9.28 -9.30
N GLN A 94 -8.69 -9.69 -10.56
CA GLN A 94 -9.88 -9.84 -11.40
C GLN A 94 -10.82 -10.92 -10.88
N GLU A 95 -10.31 -12.09 -10.53
CA GLU A 95 -11.14 -13.16 -9.95
C GLU A 95 -11.75 -12.72 -8.62
N MET A 96 -10.96 -12.08 -7.75
CA MET A 96 -11.46 -11.55 -6.48
C MET A 96 -12.52 -10.49 -6.69
N TYR A 97 -12.37 -9.63 -7.68
CA TYR A 97 -13.38 -8.64 -8.05
C TYR A 97 -14.70 -9.32 -8.47
N TYR A 98 -14.67 -10.23 -9.43
CA TYR A 98 -15.89 -10.93 -9.87
C TYR A 98 -16.53 -11.75 -8.76
N PHE A 99 -15.74 -12.45 -7.97
CA PHE A 99 -16.22 -13.17 -6.79
C PHE A 99 -16.92 -12.22 -5.80
N SER A 100 -16.32 -11.07 -5.52
CA SER A 100 -16.88 -10.08 -4.58
C SER A 100 -18.19 -9.49 -5.10
N VAL A 101 -18.27 -9.15 -6.38
CA VAL A 101 -19.53 -8.68 -7.01
C VAL A 101 -20.62 -9.73 -6.86
N GLU A 102 -20.32 -10.99 -7.15
CA GLU A 102 -21.32 -12.07 -7.09
C GLU A 102 -21.76 -12.40 -5.65
N LYS A 103 -20.80 -12.51 -4.71
CA LYS A 103 -21.07 -13.05 -3.37
C LYS A 103 -21.35 -12.00 -2.31
N THR A 104 -20.83 -10.79 -2.44
CA THR A 104 -20.91 -9.76 -1.40
C THR A 104 -21.70 -8.52 -1.80
N LYS A 105 -22.18 -8.46 -3.05
CA LYS A 105 -22.80 -7.27 -3.67
C LYS A 105 -21.83 -6.08 -3.72
N PHE A 106 -20.54 -6.34 -3.86
CA PHE A 106 -19.55 -5.31 -4.05
C PHE A 106 -19.84 -4.51 -5.32
N GLU A 107 -19.84 -3.20 -5.23
CA GLU A 107 -20.06 -2.29 -6.35
C GLU A 107 -18.74 -1.54 -6.67
N PRO A 108 -18.24 -1.61 -7.92
CA PRO A 108 -17.08 -0.84 -8.32
C PRO A 108 -17.43 0.64 -8.47
N MET A 109 -16.43 1.49 -8.63
CA MET A 109 -16.63 2.89 -9.01
C MET A 109 -17.42 2.99 -10.31
N PRO A 110 -18.28 4.02 -10.49
CA PRO A 110 -19.03 4.24 -11.73
C PRO A 110 -18.12 4.57 -12.92
N PHE A 111 -16.92 5.06 -12.65
CA PHE A 111 -15.87 5.42 -13.62
C PHE A 111 -14.54 4.77 -13.24
N ARG A 112 -13.60 4.72 -14.18
CA ARG A 112 -12.26 4.18 -13.91
C ARG A 112 -11.45 5.12 -13.03
N VAL A 113 -10.48 4.56 -12.33
CA VAL A 113 -9.47 5.33 -11.58
C VAL A 113 -8.55 6.07 -12.56
N GLU A 114 -8.34 7.38 -12.36
CA GLU A 114 -7.33 8.14 -13.12
C GLU A 114 -5.93 7.57 -12.79
N GLY A 115 -5.11 7.41 -13.81
CA GLY A 115 -3.81 6.75 -13.72
C GLY A 115 -3.86 5.23 -13.88
N SER A 116 -5.07 4.63 -14.01
CA SER A 116 -5.26 3.21 -14.31
C SER A 116 -6.48 2.98 -15.20
N TYR A 117 -6.67 1.73 -15.61
CA TYR A 117 -7.83 1.26 -16.39
C TYR A 117 -8.86 0.52 -15.52
N SER A 118 -8.55 0.34 -14.24
CA SER A 118 -9.41 -0.34 -13.26
C SER A 118 -10.54 0.56 -12.75
N LYS A 119 -11.64 -0.08 -12.29
CA LYS A 119 -12.75 0.56 -11.58
C LYS A 119 -12.87 0.14 -10.12
N TYR A 120 -12.05 -0.79 -9.67
CA TYR A 120 -12.14 -1.39 -8.35
C TYR A 120 -10.86 -1.27 -7.52
N SER A 121 -9.88 -0.55 -8.05
CA SER A 121 -8.66 -0.20 -7.31
C SER A 121 -8.79 1.17 -6.67
N SER A 122 -8.12 1.42 -5.54
CA SER A 122 -8.06 2.75 -4.89
C SER A 122 -9.44 3.38 -4.63
N MET A 123 -10.39 2.58 -4.11
CA MET A 123 -11.77 3.00 -3.88
C MET A 123 -12.02 3.51 -2.46
N ASP A 124 -11.20 3.12 -1.53
CA ASP A 124 -11.31 3.33 -0.10
C ASP A 124 -10.78 4.69 0.34
N ASP A 125 -9.90 5.31 -0.43
CA ASP A 125 -9.29 6.59 -0.10
C ASP A 125 -9.08 7.48 -1.34
N LYS A 126 -9.64 8.70 -1.30
CA LYS A 126 -9.46 9.70 -2.36
C LYS A 126 -8.01 10.16 -2.52
N LEU A 127 -7.21 10.14 -1.43
CA LEU A 127 -5.79 10.52 -1.47
C LEU A 127 -4.95 9.52 -2.27
N ASP A 128 -5.39 8.26 -2.37
CA ASP A 128 -4.63 7.23 -3.07
C ASP A 128 -4.44 7.55 -4.57
N TRP A 129 -5.38 8.27 -5.19
CA TRP A 129 -5.22 8.73 -6.57
C TRP A 129 -4.09 9.75 -6.72
N LEU A 130 -3.97 10.69 -5.76
CA LEU A 130 -2.86 11.64 -5.70
C LEU A 130 -1.55 10.94 -5.35
N HIS A 131 -1.60 9.96 -4.43
CA HIS A 131 -0.46 9.13 -4.06
C HIS A 131 0.15 8.46 -5.30
N TRP A 132 -0.64 7.80 -6.13
CA TRP A 132 -0.15 7.15 -7.34
C TRP A 132 0.41 8.12 -8.37
N TYR A 133 -0.16 9.31 -8.48
CA TYR A 133 0.41 10.35 -9.32
C TYR A 133 1.74 10.86 -8.78
N THR A 134 1.85 11.14 -7.48
CA THR A 134 3.11 11.56 -6.86
C THR A 134 4.16 10.45 -6.91
N TYR A 135 3.75 9.20 -6.79
CA TYR A 135 4.59 8.03 -6.99
C TYR A 135 5.16 7.98 -8.42
N TYR A 136 4.31 8.21 -9.43
CA TYR A 136 4.77 8.33 -10.81
C TYR A 136 5.78 9.47 -11.01
N ILE A 137 5.54 10.63 -10.43
CA ILE A 137 6.49 11.76 -10.49
C ILE A 137 7.84 11.39 -9.88
N LYS A 138 7.84 10.73 -8.72
CA LYS A 138 9.04 10.41 -7.98
C LYS A 138 9.82 9.21 -8.54
N PHE A 139 9.12 8.18 -9.03
CA PHE A 139 9.72 6.89 -9.41
C PHE A 139 9.59 6.55 -10.89
N GLY A 140 8.84 7.32 -11.68
CA GLY A 140 8.67 7.10 -13.11
C GLY A 140 7.72 5.95 -13.49
N MET A 141 6.99 5.40 -12.52
CA MET A 141 5.99 4.34 -12.71
C MET A 141 4.79 4.61 -11.82
N GLY A 142 3.59 4.38 -12.33
CA GLY A 142 2.34 4.68 -11.65
C GLY A 142 1.46 3.46 -11.43
N ARG A 143 0.17 3.70 -11.21
CA ARG A 143 -0.80 2.66 -10.91
C ARG A 143 -0.96 1.64 -12.05
N ALA A 144 -1.06 2.11 -13.30
CA ALA A 144 -1.19 1.21 -14.44
C ALA A 144 0.02 0.27 -14.60
N THR A 145 1.23 0.70 -14.22
CA THR A 145 2.40 -0.18 -14.17
C THR A 145 2.20 -1.31 -13.15
N GLN A 146 1.69 -1.01 -11.97
CA GLN A 146 1.43 -2.03 -10.94
C GLN A 146 0.34 -3.00 -11.40
N ASP A 147 -0.81 -2.49 -11.81
CA ASP A 147 -1.97 -3.29 -12.22
C ASP A 147 -1.60 -4.22 -13.38
N SER A 148 -1.01 -3.68 -14.47
CA SER A 148 -0.61 -4.47 -15.63
C SER A 148 0.49 -5.50 -15.31
N SER A 149 1.43 -5.16 -14.42
CA SER A 149 2.47 -6.11 -14.01
C SER A 149 1.87 -7.31 -13.28
N GLN A 150 0.82 -7.10 -12.50
CA GLN A 150 0.11 -8.17 -11.81
C GLN A 150 -0.70 -9.03 -12.78
N GLU A 151 -1.44 -8.41 -13.70
CA GLU A 151 -2.22 -9.14 -14.73
C GLU A 151 -1.32 -9.94 -15.67
N ILE A 152 -0.12 -9.43 -16.01
CA ILE A 152 0.88 -10.21 -16.78
C ILE A 152 1.34 -11.43 -15.98
N ARG A 153 1.64 -11.29 -14.68
CA ARG A 153 2.04 -12.42 -13.83
C ARG A 153 0.94 -13.47 -13.68
N ASN A 154 -0.31 -13.03 -13.66
CA ASN A 154 -1.48 -13.91 -13.58
C ASN A 154 -1.82 -14.56 -14.93
N GLY A 155 -1.25 -14.07 -16.04
CA GLY A 155 -1.53 -14.57 -17.38
C GLY A 155 -2.79 -13.99 -18.03
N ASP A 156 -3.37 -12.93 -17.46
CA ASP A 156 -4.57 -12.28 -17.99
C ASP A 156 -4.31 -11.46 -19.24
N ILE A 157 -3.13 -10.85 -19.31
CA ILE A 157 -2.67 -10.06 -20.44
C ILE A 157 -1.23 -10.41 -20.82
N THR A 158 -0.89 -10.15 -22.07
CA THR A 158 0.50 -10.24 -22.56
C THR A 158 1.30 -9.02 -22.09
N ARG A 159 2.64 -9.15 -22.13
CA ARG A 159 3.52 -8.02 -21.82
C ARG A 159 3.31 -6.83 -22.77
N ASP A 160 3.04 -7.09 -24.05
CA ASP A 160 2.85 -6.01 -25.04
C ASP A 160 1.54 -5.24 -24.79
N GLU A 161 0.47 -5.93 -24.42
CA GLU A 161 -0.77 -5.30 -23.97
C GLU A 161 -0.55 -4.47 -22.72
N GLY A 162 0.16 -5.00 -21.72
CA GLY A 162 0.53 -4.26 -20.51
C GLY A 162 1.33 -2.99 -20.81
N VAL A 163 2.31 -3.05 -21.72
CA VAL A 163 3.06 -1.86 -22.18
C VAL A 163 2.15 -0.81 -22.82
N CYS A 164 1.17 -1.24 -23.61
CA CYS A 164 0.19 -0.31 -24.20
C CYS A 164 -0.67 0.37 -23.12
N LEU A 165 -1.12 -0.38 -22.10
CA LEU A 165 -1.90 0.15 -20.98
C LEU A 165 -1.08 1.15 -20.16
N VAL A 166 0.14 0.78 -19.78
CA VAL A 166 1.05 1.67 -19.04
C VAL A 166 1.30 2.97 -19.80
N LYS A 167 1.61 2.89 -21.11
CA LYS A 167 1.83 4.07 -21.96
C LYS A 167 0.61 4.99 -22.02
N ARG A 168 -0.59 4.42 -21.94
CA ARG A 168 -1.85 5.15 -22.04
C ARG A 168 -2.24 5.84 -20.74
N PHE A 169 -2.05 5.17 -19.60
CA PHE A 169 -2.66 5.58 -18.35
C PHE A 169 -1.66 6.06 -17.29
N ASP A 170 -0.42 5.56 -17.26
CA ASP A 170 0.56 6.04 -16.29
C ASP A 170 0.85 7.54 -16.47
N GLY A 171 0.81 8.25 -15.35
CA GLY A 171 1.05 9.70 -15.33
C GLY A 171 -0.16 10.55 -15.74
N GLU A 172 -1.34 9.94 -15.89
CA GLU A 172 -2.59 10.70 -16.01
C GLU A 172 -2.80 11.49 -14.71
N PHE A 173 -3.13 12.79 -14.86
CA PHE A 173 -3.28 13.65 -13.70
C PHE A 173 -4.64 13.41 -13.02
N PRO A 174 -4.69 13.26 -11.67
CA PRO A 174 -5.90 12.92 -10.92
C PRO A 174 -6.78 14.16 -10.66
N TYR A 175 -7.59 14.54 -11.62
CA TYR A 175 -8.46 15.72 -11.52
C TYR A 175 -9.66 15.52 -10.60
N GLU A 176 -10.20 14.30 -10.55
CA GLU A 176 -11.48 14.00 -9.90
C GLU A 176 -11.51 14.42 -8.43
N PHE A 177 -10.50 14.02 -7.65
CA PHE A 177 -10.47 14.30 -6.21
C PHE A 177 -9.46 15.36 -5.78
N LEU A 178 -8.79 16.03 -6.72
CA LEU A 178 -7.73 17.00 -6.41
C LEU A 178 -8.20 18.07 -5.41
N ASN A 179 -9.38 18.65 -5.63
CA ASN A 179 -9.89 19.73 -4.77
C ASN A 179 -10.20 19.24 -3.36
N ASP A 180 -10.80 18.05 -3.22
CA ASP A 180 -11.09 17.43 -1.93
C ASP A 180 -9.79 17.14 -1.17
N CYS A 181 -8.79 16.61 -1.85
CA CYS A 181 -7.49 16.30 -1.28
C CYS A 181 -6.72 17.54 -0.85
N CYS A 182 -6.67 18.59 -1.69
CA CYS A 182 -6.04 19.85 -1.33
C CYS A 182 -6.71 20.51 -0.11
N LYS A 183 -8.05 20.46 -0.05
CA LYS A 183 -8.81 20.94 1.11
C LYS A 183 -8.49 20.14 2.38
N TYR A 184 -8.41 18.82 2.27
CA TYR A 184 -8.05 17.95 3.39
C TYR A 184 -6.63 18.23 3.92
N MET A 185 -5.67 18.45 3.01
CA MET A 185 -4.29 18.79 3.37
C MET A 185 -4.09 20.25 3.78
N GLU A 186 -5.14 21.10 3.69
CA GLU A 186 -5.09 22.54 3.99
C GLU A 186 -4.06 23.31 3.15
N ILE A 187 -3.86 22.90 1.89
CA ILE A 187 -2.97 23.56 0.93
C ILE A 187 -3.70 24.00 -0.33
N SER A 188 -3.16 25.00 -1.03
CA SER A 188 -3.67 25.37 -2.33
C SER A 188 -3.26 24.36 -3.42
N LYS A 189 -3.99 24.36 -4.53
CA LYS A 189 -3.63 23.55 -5.69
C LYS A 189 -2.26 23.93 -6.25
N GLU A 190 -1.95 25.23 -6.27
CA GLU A 190 -0.67 25.78 -6.72
C GLU A 190 0.46 25.24 -5.83
N THR A 191 0.31 25.29 -4.50
CA THR A 191 1.28 24.74 -3.54
C THR A 191 1.51 23.25 -3.78
N PHE A 192 0.41 22.48 -4.01
CA PHE A 192 0.51 21.06 -4.34
C PHE A 192 1.32 20.83 -5.62
N LEU A 193 1.01 21.55 -6.70
CA LEU A 193 1.69 21.41 -7.99
C LEU A 193 3.17 21.80 -7.91
N GLU A 194 3.50 22.86 -7.20
CA GLU A 194 4.90 23.27 -6.97
C GLU A 194 5.66 22.20 -6.18
N ALA A 195 5.06 21.66 -5.12
CA ALA A 195 5.66 20.62 -4.29
C ALA A 195 5.97 19.37 -5.12
N ILE A 196 5.00 18.84 -5.90
CA ILE A 196 5.22 17.61 -6.68
C ILE A 196 6.25 17.80 -7.79
N GLU A 197 6.32 18.98 -8.44
CA GLU A 197 7.34 19.28 -9.46
C GLU A 197 8.76 19.21 -8.88
N SER A 198 8.95 19.56 -7.59
CA SER A 198 10.26 19.48 -6.92
C SER A 198 10.79 18.06 -6.78
N PHE A 199 9.93 17.05 -6.84
CA PHE A 199 10.31 15.63 -6.74
C PHE A 199 10.75 15.01 -8.08
N ARG A 200 10.67 15.74 -9.19
CA ARG A 200 11.18 15.26 -10.48
C ARG A 200 12.71 15.24 -10.48
N THR A 201 13.28 14.07 -10.50
CA THR A 201 14.74 13.90 -10.44
C THR A 201 15.34 13.87 -11.84
N PRO A 202 16.54 14.46 -12.07
CA PRO A 202 17.17 14.55 -13.39
C PRO A 202 17.52 13.19 -14.04
N HIS A 203 17.68 12.15 -13.24
CA HIS A 203 17.96 10.81 -13.77
C HIS A 203 16.72 10.10 -14.34
N LEU A 204 15.53 10.53 -13.95
CA LEU A 204 14.25 9.99 -14.44
C LEU A 204 13.58 10.91 -15.46
N TRP A 205 13.74 12.23 -15.31
CA TRP A 205 12.99 13.22 -16.05
C TRP A 205 13.87 14.15 -16.85
N GLU A 206 13.44 14.42 -18.08
CA GLU A 206 14.02 15.44 -18.95
C GLU A 206 12.93 16.38 -19.49
N LYS A 207 13.26 17.65 -19.68
CA LYS A 207 12.33 18.62 -20.25
C LYS A 207 12.57 18.72 -21.76
N ARG A 208 11.64 18.24 -22.57
CA ARG A 208 11.69 18.32 -24.04
C ARG A 208 10.54 19.18 -24.55
N ASN A 209 10.86 20.26 -25.28
CA ASN A 209 9.86 21.22 -25.81
C ASN A 209 8.91 21.75 -24.71
N GLY A 210 9.43 22.09 -23.54
CA GLY A 210 8.66 22.61 -22.41
C GLY A 210 7.85 21.56 -21.63
N LYS A 211 7.83 20.31 -22.06
CA LYS A 211 7.09 19.21 -21.40
C LYS A 211 8.04 18.21 -20.76
N TRP A 212 7.67 17.75 -19.57
CA TRP A 212 8.38 16.67 -18.89
C TRP A 212 8.16 15.33 -19.60
N LYS A 213 9.24 14.58 -19.76
CA LYS A 213 9.21 13.22 -20.29
C LYS A 213 10.15 12.34 -19.49
N LEU A 214 9.78 11.07 -19.34
CA LEU A 214 10.69 10.07 -18.77
C LEU A 214 11.89 9.86 -19.71
N SER A 215 13.08 9.85 -19.13
CA SER A 215 14.34 9.55 -19.85
C SER A 215 14.35 8.12 -20.39
N SER A 216 13.68 7.20 -19.66
CA SER A 216 13.47 5.81 -20.05
C SER A 216 12.07 5.36 -19.64
N SER A 217 11.43 4.54 -20.44
CA SER A 217 10.12 3.97 -20.17
C SER A 217 10.02 2.57 -20.77
N VAL A 218 9.05 1.77 -20.30
CA VAL A 218 8.84 0.38 -20.78
C VAL A 218 8.49 0.32 -22.28
N TRP A 219 8.00 1.41 -22.85
CA TRP A 219 7.71 1.56 -24.30
C TRP A 219 8.83 2.21 -25.09
N SER A 220 9.92 2.63 -24.44
CA SER A 220 11.10 3.15 -25.13
C SER A 220 11.87 2.01 -25.76
N LYS A 221 12.39 2.20 -26.99
CA LYS A 221 13.33 1.23 -27.57
C LYS A 221 14.54 1.15 -26.65
N ARG A 222 14.90 -0.06 -26.22
CA ARG A 222 16.19 -0.28 -25.54
C ARG A 222 17.28 0.19 -26.51
N ARG A 223 18.07 1.18 -26.06
CA ARG A 223 19.28 1.58 -26.78
C ARG A 223 20.37 0.53 -26.61
#